data_1f7797f8fbd0fae4aaee34fc1043a112
#
_entry.id   1f7797f8fbd0fae4aaee34fc1043a112
#
_cell.length_a   1.000
_cell.length_b   1.000
_cell.length_c   1.000
_cell.angle_alpha   90.00
_cell.angle_beta   90.00
_cell.angle_gamma   90.00
#
_symmetry.space_group_name_H-M   'P 1'
#
loop_
_entity.id
_entity.type
_entity.pdbx_description
1 polymer ?
#
loop_
_entity_poly.entity_id
_entity_poly.type
_entity_poly.pdbx_seq_one_letter_code
_entity_poly.pdbx_strand_id
1 'polypeptide(L)'
;MTILIVEDNSGIRRLLRNVVADFAEEVWECSDGADALAAFGEHMPDVILMDIRMPRQDGLASTRQIRRHYPQACIIIVTDYDDDELRRAANAAGAVGYLLKQDMTNLRQQIDVAMRR
;
A
#
# COMPACT_ATOMS: atom_id res chain seq x y z
N MET A 1 -8.47 2.83 -12.75
CA MET A 1 -7.45 2.34 -11.80
C MET A 1 -8.10 1.63 -10.63
N THR A 2 -7.57 0.49 -10.25
CA THR A 2 -8.08 -0.29 -9.13
C THR A 2 -7.05 -0.27 -8.00
N ILE A 3 -7.51 -0.12 -6.75
CA ILE A 3 -6.63 0.09 -5.60
C ILE A 3 -7.01 -0.85 -4.47
N LEU A 4 -6.01 -1.50 -3.86
CA LEU A 4 -6.17 -2.28 -2.64
C LEU A 4 -5.54 -1.49 -1.49
N ILE A 5 -6.31 -1.27 -0.43
CA ILE A 5 -5.85 -0.60 0.79
C ILE A 5 -5.66 -1.65 1.87
N VAL A 6 -4.45 -1.74 2.44
CA VAL A 6 -4.13 -2.65 3.52
C VAL A 6 -3.74 -1.82 4.75
N GLU A 7 -4.66 -1.69 5.70
CA GLU A 7 -4.55 -0.81 6.85
C GLU A 7 -5.44 -1.33 7.97
N ASP A 8 -4.90 -1.50 9.17
CA ASP A 8 -5.68 -2.04 10.30
C ASP A 8 -6.61 -1.01 10.95
N ASN A 9 -6.29 0.28 10.88
CA ASN A 9 -7.12 1.33 11.47
C ASN A 9 -8.27 1.70 10.53
N SER A 10 -9.50 1.49 10.97
CA SER A 10 -10.67 1.74 10.12
C SER A 10 -10.85 3.20 9.73
N GLY A 11 -10.46 4.14 10.61
CA GLY A 11 -10.53 5.57 10.31
C GLY A 11 -9.54 5.97 9.22
N ILE A 12 -8.32 5.43 9.28
CA ILE A 12 -7.30 5.68 8.26
C ILE A 12 -7.71 5.02 6.93
N ARG A 13 -8.27 3.80 6.98
CA ARG A 13 -8.79 3.16 5.75
C ARG A 13 -9.84 4.03 5.05
N ARG A 14 -10.76 4.57 5.84
CA ARG A 14 -11.81 5.46 5.31
C ARG A 14 -11.20 6.72 4.68
N LEU A 15 -10.20 7.30 5.36
CA LEU A 15 -9.52 8.49 4.86
C LEU A 15 -8.80 8.19 3.53
N LEU A 16 -8.08 7.08 3.45
CA LEU A 16 -7.42 6.66 2.22
C LEU A 16 -8.44 6.43 1.09
N ARG A 17 -9.54 5.74 1.41
CA ARG A 17 -10.61 5.51 0.43
C ARG A 17 -11.16 6.84 -0.11
N ASN A 18 -11.37 7.82 0.77
CA ASN A 18 -11.86 9.13 0.36
C ASN A 18 -10.86 9.86 -0.55
N VAL A 19 -9.57 9.76 -0.23
CA VAL A 19 -8.53 10.41 -1.03
C VAL A 19 -8.45 9.83 -2.44
N VAL A 20 -8.63 8.52 -2.60
CA VAL A 20 -8.53 7.87 -3.91
C VAL A 20 -9.86 7.84 -4.68
N ALA A 21 -10.97 8.21 -4.05
CA ALA A 21 -12.30 8.10 -4.64
C ALA A 21 -12.44 8.85 -5.96
N ASP A 22 -11.71 9.96 -6.13
CA ASP A 22 -11.83 10.80 -7.33
C ASP A 22 -11.24 10.14 -8.57
N PHE A 23 -10.32 9.18 -8.40
CA PHE A 23 -9.60 8.59 -9.53
C PHE A 23 -9.56 7.06 -9.53
N ALA A 24 -10.07 6.41 -8.50
CA ALA A 24 -10.13 4.96 -8.44
C ALA A 24 -11.49 4.45 -8.91
N GLU A 25 -11.49 3.51 -9.82
CA GLU A 25 -12.72 2.87 -10.28
C GLU A 25 -13.26 1.89 -9.24
N GLU A 26 -12.37 1.12 -8.64
CA GLU A 26 -12.70 0.17 -7.58
C GLU A 26 -11.65 0.22 -6.49
N VAL A 27 -12.11 0.07 -5.24
CA VAL A 27 -11.26 0.07 -4.06
C VAL A 27 -11.63 -1.11 -3.19
N TRP A 28 -10.65 -1.96 -2.88
CA TRP A 28 -10.82 -3.07 -1.95
C TRP A 28 -10.00 -2.79 -0.70
N GLU A 29 -10.35 -3.42 0.41
CA GLU A 29 -9.71 -3.18 1.70
C GLU A 29 -9.38 -4.49 2.41
N CYS A 30 -8.22 -4.49 3.06
CA CYS A 30 -7.83 -5.51 4.04
C CYS A 30 -7.47 -4.80 5.33
N SER A 31 -7.73 -5.43 6.46
CA SER A 31 -7.39 -4.88 7.77
C SER A 31 -6.07 -5.43 8.33
N ASP A 32 -5.40 -6.33 7.60
CA ASP A 32 -4.15 -6.93 8.07
C ASP A 32 -3.31 -7.41 6.88
N GLY A 33 -1.98 -7.36 7.06
CA GLY A 33 -1.05 -7.82 6.04
C GLY A 33 -1.15 -9.33 5.76
N ALA A 34 -1.64 -10.10 6.73
CA ALA A 34 -1.81 -11.54 6.53
C ALA A 34 -2.83 -11.87 5.44
N ASP A 35 -3.76 -10.96 5.14
CA ASP A 35 -4.78 -11.15 4.12
C ASP A 35 -4.41 -10.53 2.77
N ALA A 36 -3.31 -9.79 2.71
CA ALA A 36 -2.97 -8.97 1.55
C ALA A 36 -2.63 -9.80 0.31
N LEU A 37 -1.88 -10.88 0.47
CA LEU A 37 -1.51 -11.72 -0.68
C LEU A 37 -2.73 -12.33 -1.36
N ALA A 38 -3.65 -12.89 -0.57
CA ALA A 38 -4.88 -13.48 -1.11
C ALA A 38 -5.74 -12.44 -1.80
N ALA A 39 -5.86 -11.25 -1.19
CA ALA A 39 -6.64 -10.16 -1.78
C ALA A 39 -6.01 -9.67 -3.09
N PHE A 40 -4.68 -9.61 -3.15
CA PHE A 40 -4.00 -9.25 -4.39
C PHE A 40 -4.31 -10.27 -5.50
N GLY A 41 -4.21 -11.55 -5.19
CA GLY A 41 -4.47 -12.61 -6.16
C GLY A 41 -5.92 -12.61 -6.66
N GLU A 42 -6.86 -12.26 -5.77
CA GLU A 42 -8.29 -12.20 -6.12
C GLU A 42 -8.62 -11.00 -6.99
N HIS A 43 -8.08 -9.83 -6.67
CA HIS A 43 -8.49 -8.57 -7.31
C HIS A 43 -7.49 -8.03 -8.33
N MET A 44 -6.24 -8.45 -8.28
CA MET A 44 -5.17 -7.97 -9.16
C MET A 44 -5.17 -6.44 -9.28
N PRO A 45 -5.06 -5.71 -8.16
CA PRO A 45 -5.14 -4.24 -8.20
C PRO A 45 -3.97 -3.61 -8.94
N ASP A 46 -4.19 -2.42 -9.48
CA ASP A 46 -3.11 -1.65 -10.12
C ASP A 46 -2.11 -1.13 -9.10
N VAL A 47 -2.58 -0.79 -7.90
CA VAL A 47 -1.76 -0.23 -6.83
C VAL A 47 -2.23 -0.78 -5.48
N ILE A 48 -1.27 -1.06 -4.60
CA ILE A 48 -1.55 -1.38 -3.20
C ILE A 48 -1.02 -0.24 -2.33
N LEU A 49 -1.87 0.24 -1.42
CA LEU A 49 -1.48 1.16 -0.36
C LEU A 49 -1.34 0.33 0.91
N MET A 50 -0.11 0.22 1.42
CA MET A 50 0.23 -0.73 2.48
C MET A 50 0.75 -0.03 3.72
N ASP A 51 0.06 -0.20 4.86
CA ASP A 51 0.58 0.22 6.15
C ASP A 51 1.69 -0.75 6.61
N ILE A 52 2.56 -0.29 7.50
CA ILE A 52 3.64 -1.14 8.03
C ILE A 52 3.17 -1.94 9.24
N ARG A 53 2.62 -1.28 10.25
CA ARG A 53 2.31 -1.93 11.52
C ARG A 53 0.90 -2.48 11.55
N MET A 54 0.81 -3.80 11.58
CA MET A 54 -0.45 -4.52 11.62
C MET A 54 -0.31 -5.74 12.52
N PRO A 55 -1.43 -6.24 13.13
CA PRO A 55 -1.32 -7.22 14.21
C PRO A 55 -0.73 -8.58 13.86
N ARG A 56 -1.13 -9.17 12.71
CA ARG A 56 -0.72 -10.54 12.38
C ARG A 56 0.47 -10.60 11.47
N GLN A 57 0.57 -9.67 10.51
CA GLN A 57 1.71 -9.61 9.60
C GLN A 57 1.94 -8.17 9.19
N ASP A 58 3.16 -7.66 9.38
CA ASP A 58 3.47 -6.28 9.03
C ASP A 58 3.53 -6.07 7.51
N GLY A 59 3.47 -4.79 7.11
CA GLY A 59 3.42 -4.42 5.71
C GLY A 59 4.69 -4.71 4.93
N LEU A 60 5.86 -4.71 5.59
CA LEU A 60 7.12 -5.03 4.91
C LEU A 60 7.16 -6.52 4.56
N ALA A 61 6.75 -7.37 5.49
CA ALA A 61 6.65 -8.82 5.24
C ALA A 61 5.64 -9.11 4.14
N SER A 62 4.49 -8.43 4.16
CA SER A 62 3.46 -8.57 3.13
C SER A 62 3.95 -8.12 1.76
N THR A 63 4.70 -7.00 1.73
CA THR A 63 5.28 -6.48 0.49
C THR A 63 6.24 -7.50 -0.11
N ARG A 64 7.15 -8.06 0.70
CA ARG A 64 8.08 -9.10 0.24
C ARG A 64 7.33 -10.29 -0.34
N GLN A 65 6.30 -10.75 0.37
CA GLN A 65 5.51 -11.92 -0.03
C GLN A 65 4.79 -11.67 -1.35
N ILE A 66 4.12 -10.54 -1.47
CA ILE A 66 3.39 -10.19 -2.70
C ILE A 66 4.36 -10.07 -3.88
N ARG A 67 5.49 -9.38 -3.70
CA ARG A 67 6.47 -9.19 -4.77
C ARG A 67 7.13 -10.50 -5.18
N ARG A 68 7.27 -11.45 -4.26
CA ARG A 68 7.80 -12.77 -4.60
C ARG A 68 6.86 -13.53 -5.54
N HIS A 69 5.56 -13.44 -5.31
CA HIS A 69 4.54 -14.12 -6.11
C HIS A 69 4.12 -13.31 -7.34
N TYR A 70 4.16 -11.98 -7.24
CA TYR A 70 3.73 -11.05 -8.28
C TYR A 70 4.80 -9.98 -8.46
N PRO A 71 5.86 -10.28 -9.26
CA PRO A 71 7.01 -9.36 -9.38
C PRO A 71 6.67 -7.97 -9.93
N GLN A 72 5.52 -7.82 -10.60
CA GLN A 72 5.09 -6.54 -11.17
C GLN A 72 4.20 -5.73 -10.23
N ALA A 73 3.89 -6.25 -9.04
CA ALA A 73 3.01 -5.56 -8.11
C ALA A 73 3.54 -4.17 -7.75
N CYS A 74 2.68 -3.17 -7.81
CA CYS A 74 3.00 -1.79 -7.49
C CYS A 74 2.53 -1.50 -6.07
N ILE A 75 3.47 -1.40 -5.13
CA ILE A 75 3.18 -1.25 -3.71
C ILE A 75 3.76 0.07 -3.20
N ILE A 76 2.91 0.90 -2.61
CA ILE A 76 3.31 2.14 -1.94
C ILE A 76 3.08 1.96 -0.45
N ILE A 77 4.13 2.13 0.34
CA ILE A 77 4.02 2.12 1.80
C ILE A 77 3.42 3.45 2.24
N VAL A 78 2.40 3.40 3.11
CA VAL A 78 1.76 4.58 3.70
C VAL A 78 1.87 4.42 5.22
N THR A 79 2.64 5.28 5.87
CA THR A 79 3.05 5.09 7.26
C THR A 79 3.14 6.41 8.03
N ASP A 80 3.07 6.31 9.37
CA ASP A 80 3.34 7.46 10.26
C ASP A 80 4.84 7.71 10.46
N TYR A 81 5.70 6.77 10.07
CA TYR A 81 7.11 6.78 10.46
C TYR A 81 8.00 7.38 9.39
N ASP A 82 8.54 8.57 9.68
CA ASP A 82 9.57 9.20 8.86
C ASP A 82 10.92 8.70 9.33
N ASP A 83 11.33 7.54 8.84
CA ASP A 83 12.48 6.79 9.33
C ASP A 83 13.26 6.24 8.14
N ASP A 84 14.55 6.59 8.06
CA ASP A 84 15.39 6.20 6.93
C ASP A 84 15.61 4.69 6.85
N GLU A 85 15.71 4.00 7.99
CA GLU A 85 15.85 2.54 8.00
C GLU A 85 14.61 1.87 7.44
N LEU A 86 13.42 2.36 7.82
CA LEU A 86 12.16 1.83 7.29
C LEU A 86 12.01 2.12 5.80
N ARG A 87 12.46 3.29 5.34
CA ARG A 87 12.44 3.60 3.89
C ARG A 87 13.31 2.63 3.13
N ARG A 88 14.52 2.36 3.62
CA ARG A 88 15.42 1.41 2.98
C ARG A 88 14.86 0.00 3.02
N ALA A 89 14.28 -0.40 4.15
CA ALA A 89 13.66 -1.72 4.29
C ALA A 89 12.46 -1.89 3.34
N ALA A 90 11.64 -0.85 3.19
CA ALA A 90 10.52 -0.85 2.26
C ALA A 90 10.98 -1.01 0.82
N ASN A 91 12.00 -0.24 0.43
CA ASN A 91 12.57 -0.34 -0.90
C ASN A 91 13.15 -1.74 -1.15
N ALA A 92 13.90 -2.28 -0.18
CA ALA A 92 14.47 -3.62 -0.27
C ALA A 92 13.40 -4.70 -0.36
N ALA A 93 12.24 -4.49 0.28
CA ALA A 93 11.10 -5.41 0.21
C ALA A 93 10.40 -5.37 -1.16
N GLY A 94 10.64 -4.33 -1.95
CA GLY A 94 10.06 -4.19 -3.28
C GLY A 94 9.00 -3.11 -3.40
N ALA A 95 8.80 -2.27 -2.38
CA ALA A 95 7.90 -1.14 -2.48
C ALA A 95 8.49 -0.10 -3.45
N VAL A 96 7.62 0.53 -4.23
CA VAL A 96 8.02 1.54 -5.22
C VAL A 96 7.77 2.96 -4.74
N GLY A 97 7.13 3.12 -3.58
CA GLY A 97 6.90 4.43 -2.98
C GLY A 97 6.79 4.33 -1.48
N TYR A 98 6.98 5.47 -0.82
CA TYR A 98 6.92 5.58 0.63
C TYR A 98 6.31 6.94 0.95
N LEU A 99 5.12 6.94 1.55
CA LEU A 99 4.36 8.16 1.83
C LEU A 99 4.04 8.24 3.31
N LEU A 100 4.27 9.40 3.90
CA LEU A 100 3.86 9.63 5.27
C LEU A 100 2.36 9.94 5.31
N LYS A 101 1.65 9.42 6.32
CA LYS A 101 0.21 9.63 6.46
C LYS A 101 -0.13 11.12 6.57
N GLN A 102 0.76 11.94 7.14
CA GLN A 102 0.57 13.38 7.21
C GLN A 102 0.63 14.06 5.84
N ASP A 103 1.21 13.42 4.84
CA ASP A 103 1.37 13.95 3.48
C ASP A 103 0.38 13.33 2.50
N MET A 104 -0.77 12.90 2.99
CA MET A 104 -1.75 12.15 2.20
C MET A 104 -2.26 12.92 0.97
N THR A 105 -2.19 14.24 0.97
CA THR A 105 -2.53 15.06 -0.19
C THR A 105 -1.61 14.81 -1.38
N ASN A 106 -0.44 14.23 -1.14
CA ASN A 106 0.52 13.89 -2.20
C ASN A 106 0.29 12.48 -2.77
N LEU A 107 -0.71 11.76 -2.27
CA LEU A 107 -0.93 10.36 -2.64
C LEU A 107 -1.14 10.17 -4.13
N ARG A 108 -1.97 11.00 -4.76
CA ARG A 108 -2.23 10.88 -6.20
C ARG A 108 -0.95 11.05 -7.01
N GLN A 109 -0.12 12.02 -6.65
CA GLN A 109 1.15 12.25 -7.32
C GLN A 109 2.08 11.06 -7.16
N GLN A 110 2.15 10.49 -5.95
CA GLN A 110 2.95 9.31 -5.67
C GLN A 110 2.50 8.10 -6.52
N ILE A 111 1.20 7.91 -6.63
CA ILE A 111 0.64 6.84 -7.45
C ILE A 111 1.01 7.06 -8.93
N ASP A 112 0.85 8.28 -9.43
CA ASP A 112 1.17 8.59 -10.82
C ASP A 112 2.64 8.31 -11.13
N VAL A 113 3.55 8.69 -10.22
CA VAL A 113 4.98 8.42 -10.36
C VAL A 113 5.24 6.90 -10.36
N ALA A 114 4.64 6.19 -9.42
CA ALA A 114 4.81 4.74 -9.29
C ALA A 114 4.32 3.99 -10.53
N MET A 115 3.20 4.43 -11.09
CA MET A 115 2.58 3.76 -12.26
C MET A 115 3.36 3.98 -13.56
N ARG A 116 4.25 4.95 -13.61
CA ARG A 116 5.08 5.21 -14.77
C ARG A 116 6.34 4.35 -14.86
N ARG A 117 6.57 3.53 -13.87
CA ARG A 117 7.78 2.70 -13.77
C ARG A 117 7.77 1.52 -14.72
#